data_fa3be3d411443d8e718a76df2308137f
#
_entry.id   fa3be3d411443d8e718a76df2308137f
#
_cell.length_a   1.000
_cell.length_b   1.000
_cell.length_c   1.000
_cell.angle_alpha   90.00
_cell.angle_beta   90.00
_cell.angle_gamma   90.00
#
_symmetry.space_group_name_H-M   'P 1'
#
loop_
_entity.id
_entity.type
_entity.pdbx_description
1 polymer ?
#
loop_
_entity_poly.entity_id
_entity_poly.type
_entity_poly.pdbx_seq_one_letter_code
_entity_poly.pdbx_strand_id
1 'polypeptide(L)'
;MKVIAAMSGGVDSAVAAARAAEAGHEVTGIHLALSRNPASYRSGARGCCTIEDANDARRAADVIGIPFYVWDLSERFHGDVVEDFMDEYAAGRTPNPCLRCNERIKFAAVLDRALALGFDAVATGHYAQLRTGADGTIEMHRAVDAGKDQSYVLGVLDQRQLRHSLFPLGDTPKSEVRAEAARRGLLVADKPDSHDICFIADGDNAGWLREKLGDRAPNHGGPIVDDATGEVLGEHEGTVGFTIGQRRGLRIGRPADDGRPRFVLDIEPVSGTVRVGPREQIGRAHV
;
A
#
# COMPACT_ATOMS: atom_id res chain seq x y z
N MET A 1 -7.06 -12.96 -24.03
CA MET A 1 -7.03 -11.51 -23.80
C MET A 1 -5.58 -11.02 -23.84
N LYS A 2 -5.37 -9.76 -24.18
CA LYS A 2 -4.08 -9.09 -24.00
C LYS A 2 -4.04 -8.47 -22.60
N VAL A 3 -3.06 -8.84 -21.80
CA VAL A 3 -3.00 -8.50 -20.38
C VAL A 3 -1.68 -7.81 -20.04
N ILE A 4 -1.77 -6.68 -19.37
CA ILE A 4 -0.62 -6.06 -18.67
C ILE A 4 -0.47 -6.73 -17.32
N ALA A 5 0.70 -7.28 -17.01
CA ALA A 5 1.05 -7.74 -15.68
C ALA A 5 1.90 -6.69 -14.96
N ALA A 6 1.38 -6.08 -13.89
CA ALA A 6 2.12 -5.12 -13.08
C ALA A 6 3.10 -5.87 -12.15
N MET A 7 4.39 -5.79 -12.46
CA MET A 7 5.46 -6.54 -11.81
C MET A 7 6.31 -5.62 -10.92
N SER A 8 6.15 -5.75 -9.61
CA SER A 8 6.87 -4.94 -8.62
C SER A 8 8.28 -5.44 -8.29
N GLY A 9 8.68 -6.59 -8.83
CA GLY A 9 9.93 -7.27 -8.44
C GLY A 9 9.79 -8.13 -7.17
N GLY A 10 8.56 -8.36 -6.70
CA GLY A 10 8.24 -9.28 -5.60
C GLY A 10 7.65 -10.60 -6.12
N VAL A 11 7.63 -11.61 -5.24
CA VAL A 11 7.16 -12.97 -5.55
C VAL A 11 5.71 -12.98 -6.05
N ASP A 12 4.83 -12.21 -5.43
CA ASP A 12 3.40 -12.23 -5.74
C ASP A 12 3.13 -11.74 -7.17
N SER A 13 3.73 -10.62 -7.55
CA SER A 13 3.56 -10.08 -8.90
C SER A 13 4.15 -10.97 -9.98
N ALA A 14 5.26 -11.68 -9.67
CA ALA A 14 5.87 -12.62 -10.60
C ALA A 14 4.99 -13.86 -10.82
N VAL A 15 4.45 -14.45 -9.74
CA VAL A 15 3.54 -15.60 -9.85
C VAL A 15 2.23 -15.22 -10.52
N ALA A 16 1.68 -14.03 -10.23
CA ALA A 16 0.47 -13.54 -10.88
C ALA A 16 0.66 -13.40 -12.41
N ALA A 17 1.82 -12.87 -12.85
CA ALA A 17 2.16 -12.77 -14.26
C ALA A 17 2.29 -14.16 -14.91
N ALA A 18 2.95 -15.11 -14.24
CA ALA A 18 3.10 -16.47 -14.71
C ALA A 18 1.74 -17.19 -14.88
N ARG A 19 0.85 -17.07 -13.88
CA ARG A 19 -0.50 -17.66 -13.95
C ARG A 19 -1.34 -17.05 -15.06
N ALA A 20 -1.25 -15.72 -15.27
CA ALA A 20 -1.94 -15.08 -16.38
C ALA A 20 -1.45 -15.61 -17.73
N ALA A 21 -0.15 -15.82 -17.91
CA ALA A 21 0.41 -16.40 -19.12
C ALA A 21 -0.04 -17.87 -19.34
N GLU A 22 -0.03 -18.69 -18.28
CA GLU A 22 -0.49 -20.08 -18.33
C GLU A 22 -2.00 -20.22 -18.57
N ALA A 23 -2.80 -19.24 -18.17
CA ALA A 23 -4.22 -19.16 -18.50
C ALA A 23 -4.48 -18.85 -19.98
N GLY A 24 -3.43 -18.75 -20.80
CA GLY A 24 -3.52 -18.51 -22.24
C GLY A 24 -3.73 -17.05 -22.62
N HIS A 25 -3.40 -16.13 -21.76
CA HIS A 25 -3.41 -14.71 -22.08
C HIS A 25 -2.10 -14.29 -22.77
N GLU A 26 -2.19 -13.32 -23.68
CA GLU A 26 -1.03 -12.62 -24.23
C GLU A 26 -0.56 -11.59 -23.20
N VAL A 27 0.47 -11.93 -22.42
CA VAL A 27 0.90 -11.13 -21.26
C VAL A 27 2.10 -10.28 -21.61
N THR A 28 2.07 -9.02 -21.20
CA THR A 28 3.23 -8.12 -21.19
C THR A 28 3.47 -7.65 -19.77
N GLY A 29 4.68 -7.89 -19.24
CA GLY A 29 5.11 -7.41 -17.93
C GLY A 29 5.46 -5.94 -17.96
N ILE A 30 5.01 -5.18 -16.96
CA ILE A 30 5.46 -3.82 -16.75
C ILE A 30 5.95 -3.61 -15.31
N HIS A 31 7.03 -2.89 -15.16
CA HIS A 31 7.44 -2.32 -13.88
C HIS A 31 7.09 -0.85 -13.83
N LEU A 32 6.51 -0.40 -12.72
CA LEU A 32 6.14 1.00 -12.50
C LEU A 32 7.29 1.70 -11.77
N ALA A 33 8.00 2.60 -12.46
CA ALA A 33 8.95 3.49 -11.82
C ALA A 33 8.16 4.61 -11.12
N LEU A 34 8.06 4.53 -9.78
CA LEU A 34 7.26 5.45 -8.96
C LEU A 34 8.11 6.46 -8.21
N SER A 35 9.44 6.30 -8.19
CA SER A 35 10.34 7.22 -7.51
C SER A 35 10.96 8.22 -8.46
N ARG A 36 10.99 9.49 -8.06
CA ARG A 36 11.72 10.55 -8.77
C ARG A 36 13.24 10.42 -8.66
N ASN A 37 13.72 9.73 -7.64
CA ASN A 37 15.15 9.50 -7.43
C ASN A 37 15.43 8.03 -7.04
N PRO A 38 15.43 7.11 -8.00
CA PRO A 38 15.65 5.69 -7.73
C PRO A 38 17.02 5.37 -7.15
N ALA A 39 18.02 6.26 -7.31
CA ALA A 39 19.36 6.08 -6.75
C ALA A 39 19.43 6.36 -5.24
N SER A 40 18.46 7.07 -4.66
CA SER A 40 18.41 7.36 -3.22
C SER A 40 17.90 6.19 -2.38
N TYR A 41 17.32 5.17 -2.99
CA TYR A 41 16.86 3.96 -2.29
C TYR A 41 18.02 2.97 -2.22
N ARG A 42 18.60 2.84 -1.04
CA ARG A 42 19.74 1.94 -0.78
C ARG A 42 19.32 0.47 -0.98
N SER A 43 20.28 -0.34 -1.42
CA SER A 43 20.20 -1.80 -1.40
C SER A 43 19.70 -2.28 -0.03
N GLY A 44 18.63 -3.07 -0.02
CA GLY A 44 17.99 -3.54 1.21
C GLY A 44 16.83 -2.69 1.73
N ALA A 45 16.51 -1.57 1.10
CA ALA A 45 15.29 -0.81 1.39
C ALA A 45 14.04 -1.62 1.03
N ARG A 46 13.03 -1.58 1.89
CA ARG A 46 11.80 -2.38 1.80
C ARG A 46 10.73 -1.81 0.82
N GLY A 47 11.13 -0.91 -0.06
CA GLY A 47 10.25 -0.27 -1.05
C GLY A 47 10.11 -1.09 -2.34
N CYS A 48 9.06 -0.81 -3.12
CA CYS A 48 8.76 -1.51 -4.38
C CYS A 48 9.21 -0.75 -5.65
N CYS A 49 10.22 0.14 -5.56
CA CYS A 49 10.57 1.07 -6.64
C CYS A 49 12.07 1.25 -6.84
N THR A 50 12.88 0.27 -6.46
CA THR A 50 14.34 0.31 -6.67
C THR A 50 14.71 -0.19 -8.06
N ILE A 51 15.93 0.15 -8.52
CA ILE A 51 16.50 -0.43 -9.76
C ILE A 51 16.63 -1.95 -9.62
N GLU A 52 16.90 -2.44 -8.42
CA GLU A 52 16.97 -3.87 -8.12
C GLU A 52 15.63 -4.55 -8.28
N ASP A 53 14.53 -3.93 -7.84
CA ASP A 53 13.17 -4.44 -8.05
C ASP A 53 12.81 -4.50 -9.54
N ALA A 54 13.19 -3.48 -10.32
CA ALA A 54 12.99 -3.49 -11.76
C ALA A 54 13.78 -4.62 -12.44
N ASN A 55 15.01 -4.88 -11.99
CA ASN A 55 15.83 -5.98 -12.48
C ASN A 55 15.28 -7.34 -12.08
N ASP A 56 14.76 -7.49 -10.86
CA ASP A 56 14.09 -8.71 -10.41
C ASP A 56 12.81 -8.99 -11.22
N ALA A 57 12.03 -7.94 -11.47
CA ALA A 57 10.84 -8.04 -12.33
C ALA A 57 11.21 -8.48 -13.76
N ARG A 58 12.28 -7.90 -14.34
CA ARG A 58 12.79 -8.28 -15.65
C ARG A 58 13.21 -9.73 -15.69
N ARG A 59 14.02 -10.19 -14.72
CA ARG A 59 14.46 -11.60 -14.64
C ARG A 59 13.28 -12.55 -14.51
N ALA A 60 12.27 -12.18 -13.72
CA ALA A 60 11.04 -12.97 -13.62
C ALA A 60 10.29 -13.03 -14.96
N ALA A 61 10.18 -11.92 -15.68
CA ALA A 61 9.57 -11.88 -17.01
C ALA A 61 10.34 -12.73 -18.03
N ASP A 62 11.67 -12.72 -17.99
CA ASP A 62 12.52 -13.57 -18.85
C ASP A 62 12.29 -15.05 -18.56
N VAL A 63 12.18 -15.46 -17.27
CA VAL A 63 11.87 -16.86 -16.88
C VAL A 63 10.48 -17.28 -17.37
N ILE A 64 9.49 -16.37 -17.28
CA ILE A 64 8.12 -16.61 -17.73
C ILE A 64 8.03 -16.62 -19.26
N GLY A 65 8.96 -15.96 -19.97
CA GLY A 65 8.97 -15.81 -21.42
C GLY A 65 8.03 -14.74 -21.95
N ILE A 66 7.82 -13.65 -21.20
CA ILE A 66 6.95 -12.54 -21.58
C ILE A 66 7.75 -11.26 -21.87
N PRO A 67 7.30 -10.39 -22.81
CA PRO A 67 7.86 -9.06 -22.99
C PRO A 67 7.79 -8.23 -21.70
N PHE A 68 8.79 -7.36 -21.49
CA PHE A 68 8.87 -6.55 -20.29
C PHE A 68 9.28 -5.11 -20.59
N TYR A 69 8.57 -4.17 -19.97
CA TYR A 69 8.84 -2.73 -20.10
C TYR A 69 8.82 -2.05 -18.73
N VAL A 70 9.43 -0.85 -18.66
CA VAL A 70 9.34 0.05 -17.50
C VAL A 70 8.50 1.25 -17.89
N TRP A 71 7.48 1.56 -17.09
CA TRP A 71 6.68 2.76 -17.25
C TRP A 71 7.00 3.75 -16.15
N ASP A 72 7.46 4.94 -16.54
CA ASP A 72 7.66 6.03 -15.60
C ASP A 72 6.31 6.68 -15.26
N LEU A 73 5.96 6.62 -14.00
CA LEU A 73 4.79 7.25 -13.38
C LEU A 73 5.21 8.06 -12.15
N SER A 74 6.49 8.40 -12.00
CA SER A 74 7.06 9.03 -10.80
C SER A 74 6.42 10.38 -10.48
N GLU A 75 6.20 11.22 -11.50
CA GLU A 75 5.55 12.52 -11.32
C GLU A 75 4.10 12.37 -10.85
N ARG A 76 3.37 11.48 -11.51
CA ARG A 76 1.97 11.24 -11.17
C ARG A 76 1.82 10.61 -9.78
N PHE A 77 2.69 9.65 -9.45
CA PHE A 77 2.71 9.03 -8.12
C PHE A 77 3.01 10.05 -7.02
N HIS A 78 3.96 10.95 -7.27
CA HIS A 78 4.26 12.00 -6.31
C HIS A 78 3.05 12.91 -6.08
N GLY A 79 2.41 13.44 -7.13
CA GLY A 79 1.27 14.32 -7.00
C GLY A 79 0.03 13.64 -6.42
N ASP A 80 -0.31 12.44 -6.90
CA ASP A 80 -1.56 11.77 -6.56
C ASP A 80 -1.52 10.97 -5.25
N VAL A 81 -0.31 10.57 -4.79
CA VAL A 81 -0.15 9.68 -3.62
C VAL A 81 0.70 10.31 -2.52
N VAL A 82 1.88 10.86 -2.87
CA VAL A 82 2.82 11.36 -1.86
C VAL A 82 2.35 12.70 -1.30
N GLU A 83 1.90 13.63 -2.16
CA GLU A 83 1.35 14.92 -1.72
C GLU A 83 0.04 14.71 -0.93
N ASP A 84 -0.87 13.87 -1.42
CA ASP A 84 -2.11 13.51 -0.71
C ASP A 84 -1.80 12.95 0.71
N PHE A 85 -0.79 12.08 0.81
CA PHE A 85 -0.35 11.54 2.09
C PHE A 85 0.15 12.63 3.05
N MET A 86 0.95 13.56 2.55
CA MET A 86 1.47 14.68 3.35
C MET A 86 0.36 15.63 3.78
N ASP A 87 -0.56 15.98 2.88
CA ASP A 87 -1.68 16.90 3.15
C ASP A 87 -2.65 16.31 4.17
N GLU A 88 -2.95 15.00 4.09
CA GLU A 88 -3.79 14.32 5.06
C GLU A 88 -3.17 14.32 6.47
N TYR A 89 -1.86 14.05 6.58
CA TYR A 89 -1.17 14.14 7.87
C TYR A 89 -1.11 15.58 8.40
N ALA A 90 -0.88 16.56 7.53
CA ALA A 90 -0.92 17.98 7.93
C ALA A 90 -2.30 18.39 8.47
N ALA A 91 -3.36 17.75 7.95
CA ALA A 91 -4.74 17.94 8.41
C ALA A 91 -5.14 17.06 9.63
N GLY A 92 -4.18 16.34 10.25
CA GLY A 92 -4.44 15.46 11.40
C GLY A 92 -5.14 14.15 11.08
N ARG A 93 -5.27 13.80 9.80
CA ARG A 93 -5.87 12.54 9.38
C ARG A 93 -4.80 11.46 9.19
N THR A 94 -5.22 10.21 9.21
CA THR A 94 -4.35 9.06 9.00
C THR A 94 -4.66 8.41 7.65
N PRO A 95 -3.97 8.80 6.57
CA PRO A 95 -4.22 8.27 5.23
C PRO A 95 -3.65 6.86 5.06
N ASN A 96 -4.26 6.09 4.14
CA ASN A 96 -3.67 4.86 3.63
C ASN A 96 -3.19 5.09 2.18
N PRO A 97 -1.89 5.30 1.96
CA PRO A 97 -1.37 5.61 0.63
C PRO A 97 -1.52 4.45 -0.36
N CYS A 98 -1.69 3.20 0.12
CA CYS A 98 -1.95 2.06 -0.75
C CYS A 98 -3.33 2.15 -1.41
N LEU A 99 -4.34 2.69 -0.73
CA LEU A 99 -5.65 2.97 -1.32
C LEU A 99 -5.51 3.95 -2.49
N ARG A 100 -4.85 5.08 -2.26
CA ARG A 100 -4.62 6.10 -3.31
C ARG A 100 -3.80 5.57 -4.47
N CYS A 101 -2.76 4.77 -4.19
CA CYS A 101 -1.94 4.14 -5.23
C CYS A 101 -2.78 3.16 -6.09
N ASN A 102 -3.63 2.36 -5.48
CA ASN A 102 -4.51 1.46 -6.23
C ASN A 102 -5.53 2.26 -7.04
N GLU A 103 -6.22 3.22 -6.41
CA GLU A 103 -7.24 4.07 -7.05
C GLU A 103 -6.68 4.84 -8.25
N ARG A 104 -5.60 5.62 -8.05
CA ARG A 104 -5.16 6.65 -9.01
C ARG A 104 -4.03 6.20 -9.92
N ILE A 105 -3.20 5.27 -9.47
CA ILE A 105 -2.04 4.81 -10.24
C ILE A 105 -2.32 3.47 -10.91
N LYS A 106 -2.48 2.38 -10.15
CA LYS A 106 -2.57 1.04 -10.73
C LYS A 106 -3.84 0.80 -11.54
N PHE A 107 -4.99 1.24 -11.03
CA PHE A 107 -6.29 0.97 -11.64
C PHE A 107 -6.96 2.21 -12.27
N ALA A 108 -6.22 3.34 -12.36
CA ALA A 108 -6.58 4.45 -13.23
C ALA A 108 -5.48 4.65 -14.28
N ALA A 109 -4.32 5.24 -13.89
CA ALA A 109 -3.27 5.60 -14.86
C ALA A 109 -2.76 4.40 -15.68
N VAL A 110 -2.48 3.27 -15.01
CA VAL A 110 -1.98 2.07 -15.70
C VAL A 110 -3.08 1.44 -16.54
N LEU A 111 -4.30 1.30 -16.01
CA LEU A 111 -5.40 0.72 -16.75
C LEU A 111 -5.77 1.57 -17.98
N ASP A 112 -5.92 2.90 -17.83
CA ASP A 112 -6.24 3.78 -18.94
C ASP A 112 -5.19 3.71 -20.05
N ARG A 113 -3.90 3.70 -19.67
CA ARG A 113 -2.80 3.53 -20.63
C ARG A 113 -2.82 2.14 -21.28
N ALA A 114 -3.10 1.09 -20.53
CA ALA A 114 -3.21 -0.28 -21.04
C ALA A 114 -4.34 -0.39 -22.08
N LEU A 115 -5.53 0.12 -21.76
CA LEU A 115 -6.68 0.14 -22.68
C LEU A 115 -6.38 0.95 -23.94
N ALA A 116 -5.74 2.10 -23.82
CA ALA A 116 -5.34 2.95 -24.96
C ALA A 116 -4.32 2.24 -25.88
N LEU A 117 -3.51 1.32 -25.35
CA LEU A 117 -2.56 0.51 -26.11
C LEU A 117 -3.18 -0.80 -26.64
N GLY A 118 -4.48 -1.02 -26.44
CA GLY A 118 -5.22 -2.18 -26.93
C GLY A 118 -5.08 -3.44 -26.06
N PHE A 119 -4.71 -3.29 -24.79
CA PHE A 119 -4.81 -4.35 -23.79
C PHE A 119 -6.23 -4.42 -23.23
N ASP A 120 -6.62 -5.61 -22.77
CA ASP A 120 -7.97 -5.87 -22.25
C ASP A 120 -8.05 -5.73 -20.73
N ALA A 121 -6.96 -6.02 -20.00
CA ALA A 121 -6.94 -6.07 -18.55
C ALA A 121 -5.55 -5.82 -17.96
N VAL A 122 -5.55 -5.53 -16.64
CA VAL A 122 -4.34 -5.43 -15.80
C VAL A 122 -4.37 -6.55 -14.76
N ALA A 123 -3.34 -7.38 -14.74
CA ALA A 123 -3.10 -8.40 -13.71
C ALA A 123 -2.14 -7.87 -12.64
N THR A 124 -2.45 -8.12 -11.38
CA THR A 124 -1.60 -7.74 -10.25
C THR A 124 -1.47 -8.86 -9.24
N GLY A 125 -0.43 -8.80 -8.40
CA GLY A 125 -0.18 -9.75 -7.31
C GLY A 125 -1.03 -9.53 -6.06
N HIS A 126 -2.18 -8.86 -6.14
CA HIS A 126 -3.04 -8.66 -4.99
C HIS A 126 -3.79 -9.94 -4.61
N TYR A 127 -3.97 -10.11 -3.30
CA TYR A 127 -4.76 -11.18 -2.70
C TYR A 127 -6.21 -10.71 -2.52
N ALA A 128 -7.03 -10.93 -3.53
CA ALA A 128 -8.49 -10.74 -3.52
C ALA A 128 -9.10 -11.64 -4.60
N GLN A 129 -10.38 -11.97 -4.49
CA GLN A 129 -11.08 -12.75 -5.49
C GLN A 129 -12.09 -11.87 -6.22
N LEU A 130 -12.21 -12.07 -7.53
CA LEU A 130 -13.27 -11.47 -8.35
C LEU A 130 -14.24 -12.56 -8.79
N ARG A 131 -15.54 -12.31 -8.65
CA ARG A 131 -16.61 -13.21 -9.08
C ARG A 131 -17.63 -12.41 -9.89
N THR A 132 -18.23 -13.04 -10.88
CA THR A 132 -19.32 -12.42 -11.64
C THR A 132 -20.64 -12.80 -10.97
N GLY A 133 -21.35 -11.79 -10.48
CA GLY A 133 -22.68 -11.93 -9.94
C GLY A 133 -23.72 -12.32 -11.00
N ALA A 134 -24.90 -12.73 -10.56
CA ALA A 134 -25.96 -13.17 -11.45
C ALA A 134 -26.48 -12.05 -12.38
N ASP A 135 -26.31 -10.79 -11.99
CA ASP A 135 -26.68 -9.59 -12.74
C ASP A 135 -25.55 -9.06 -13.66
N GLY A 136 -24.40 -9.80 -13.70
CA GLY A 136 -23.21 -9.40 -14.46
C GLY A 136 -22.32 -8.34 -13.77
N THR A 137 -22.61 -7.98 -12.53
CA THR A 137 -21.69 -7.17 -11.73
C THR A 137 -20.46 -7.99 -11.34
N ILE A 138 -19.32 -7.31 -11.18
CA ILE A 138 -18.11 -7.94 -10.65
C ILE A 138 -18.08 -7.69 -9.14
N GLU A 139 -18.17 -8.77 -8.39
CA GLU A 139 -18.08 -8.77 -6.93
C GLU A 139 -16.64 -9.02 -6.49
N MET A 140 -16.15 -8.23 -5.54
CA MET A 140 -14.87 -8.47 -4.91
C MET A 140 -15.08 -9.19 -3.57
N HIS A 141 -14.40 -10.32 -3.44
CA HIS A 141 -14.40 -11.15 -2.23
C HIS A 141 -13.02 -11.17 -1.59
N ARG A 142 -13.00 -11.47 -0.29
CA ARG A 142 -11.75 -11.66 0.46
C ARG A 142 -10.93 -12.80 -0.13
N ALA A 143 -9.61 -12.70 -0.01
CA ALA A 143 -8.72 -13.79 -0.32
C ALA A 143 -8.94 -15.00 0.60
N VAL A 144 -8.55 -16.19 0.13
CA VAL A 144 -8.56 -17.43 0.95
C VAL A 144 -7.57 -17.31 2.11
N ASP A 145 -6.41 -16.71 1.88
CA ASP A 145 -5.44 -16.40 2.94
C ASP A 145 -5.87 -15.13 3.67
N ALA A 146 -6.56 -15.29 4.80
CA ALA A 146 -7.04 -14.17 5.61
C ALA A 146 -5.91 -13.28 6.15
N GLY A 147 -4.69 -13.83 6.33
CA GLY A 147 -3.51 -13.08 6.79
C GLY A 147 -2.88 -12.24 5.68
N LYS A 148 -3.26 -12.47 4.42
CA LYS A 148 -2.78 -11.76 3.24
C LYS A 148 -3.88 -11.02 2.47
N ASP A 149 -5.12 -11.10 2.93
CA ASP A 149 -6.25 -10.43 2.27
C ASP A 149 -5.97 -8.94 2.05
N GLN A 150 -6.13 -8.51 0.80
CA GLN A 150 -5.91 -7.14 0.35
C GLN A 150 -7.17 -6.53 -0.27
N SER A 151 -8.33 -7.17 -0.11
CA SER A 151 -9.60 -6.65 -0.60
C SER A 151 -9.90 -5.24 -0.06
N TYR A 152 -9.44 -4.94 1.17
CA TYR A 152 -9.66 -3.66 1.81
C TYR A 152 -8.95 -2.48 1.10
N VAL A 153 -7.76 -2.69 0.52
CA VAL A 153 -7.06 -1.65 -0.26
C VAL A 153 -7.52 -1.57 -1.71
N LEU A 154 -8.38 -2.49 -2.13
CA LEU A 154 -8.98 -2.53 -3.46
C LEU A 154 -10.45 -2.07 -3.45
N GLY A 155 -11.04 -1.84 -2.26
CA GLY A 155 -12.44 -1.43 -2.09
C GLY A 155 -12.80 -0.07 -2.70
N VAL A 156 -11.81 0.65 -3.20
CA VAL A 156 -11.96 1.92 -3.94
C VAL A 156 -12.19 1.74 -5.44
N LEU A 157 -12.10 0.50 -5.95
CA LEU A 157 -12.23 0.23 -7.38
C LEU A 157 -13.71 0.22 -7.81
N ASP A 158 -14.00 0.89 -8.90
CA ASP A 158 -15.32 0.88 -9.52
C ASP A 158 -15.54 -0.37 -10.41
N GLN A 159 -16.78 -0.53 -10.92
CA GLN A 159 -17.14 -1.68 -11.77
C GLN A 159 -16.38 -1.71 -13.10
N ARG A 160 -16.01 -0.54 -13.66
CA ARG A 160 -15.18 -0.50 -14.88
C ARG A 160 -13.79 -1.04 -14.58
N GLN A 161 -13.17 -0.59 -13.49
CA GLN A 161 -11.86 -1.03 -13.06
C GLN A 161 -11.84 -2.53 -12.72
N LEU A 162 -12.85 -3.02 -11.99
CA LEU A 162 -12.95 -4.43 -11.63
C LEU A 162 -13.08 -5.35 -12.86
N ARG A 163 -13.85 -4.95 -13.89
CA ARG A 163 -14.01 -5.74 -15.13
C ARG A 163 -12.73 -5.89 -15.93
N HIS A 164 -11.79 -4.97 -15.77
CA HIS A 164 -10.49 -4.98 -16.44
C HIS A 164 -9.35 -5.38 -15.50
N SER A 165 -9.65 -6.00 -14.35
CA SER A 165 -8.66 -6.43 -13.36
C SER A 165 -8.59 -7.94 -13.25
N LEU A 166 -7.38 -8.47 -13.02
CA LEU A 166 -7.14 -9.87 -12.70
C LEU A 166 -6.32 -9.97 -11.41
N PHE A 167 -6.82 -10.77 -10.46
CA PHE A 167 -6.14 -11.07 -9.21
C PHE A 167 -5.87 -12.58 -9.10
N PRO A 168 -4.83 -13.10 -9.79
CA PRO A 168 -4.61 -14.54 -9.93
C PRO A 168 -4.25 -15.28 -8.63
N LEU A 169 -4.03 -14.55 -7.51
CA LEU A 169 -3.58 -15.12 -6.24
C LEU A 169 -4.67 -15.23 -5.17
N GLY A 170 -5.87 -14.71 -5.43
CA GLY A 170 -6.91 -14.57 -4.42
C GLY A 170 -7.43 -15.88 -3.82
N ASP A 171 -7.28 -16.98 -4.52
CA ASP A 171 -7.71 -18.34 -4.15
C ASP A 171 -6.59 -19.21 -3.55
N THR A 172 -5.39 -18.65 -3.32
CA THR A 172 -4.20 -19.42 -2.99
C THR A 172 -3.51 -18.85 -1.74
N PRO A 173 -3.17 -19.69 -0.74
CA PRO A 173 -2.37 -19.27 0.41
C PRO A 173 -0.97 -18.78 0.01
N LYS A 174 -0.43 -17.81 0.72
CA LYS A 174 0.90 -17.22 0.47
C LYS A 174 2.02 -18.27 0.46
N SER A 175 1.95 -19.26 1.33
CA SER A 175 2.95 -20.34 1.38
C SER A 175 3.00 -21.14 0.08
N GLU A 176 1.85 -21.39 -0.54
CA GLU A 176 1.76 -22.09 -1.82
C GLU A 176 2.26 -21.23 -2.98
N VAL A 177 1.97 -19.92 -2.96
CA VAL A 177 2.51 -18.96 -3.94
C VAL A 177 4.05 -18.95 -3.91
N ARG A 178 4.67 -18.96 -2.71
CA ARG A 178 6.13 -19.06 -2.58
C ARG A 178 6.68 -20.39 -3.11
N ALA A 179 6.02 -21.50 -2.75
CA ALA A 179 6.41 -22.83 -3.25
C ALA A 179 6.28 -22.91 -4.78
N GLU A 180 5.26 -22.30 -5.35
CA GLU A 180 5.07 -22.21 -6.79
C GLU A 180 6.18 -21.38 -7.45
N ALA A 181 6.53 -20.22 -6.89
CA ALA A 181 7.63 -19.40 -7.38
C ALA A 181 8.95 -20.19 -7.44
N ALA A 182 9.25 -20.96 -6.38
CA ALA A 182 10.43 -21.82 -6.34
C ALA A 182 10.40 -22.90 -7.41
N ARG A 183 9.26 -23.59 -7.60
CA ARG A 183 9.12 -24.61 -8.67
C ARG A 183 9.29 -24.05 -10.07
N ARG A 184 8.91 -22.77 -10.27
CA ARG A 184 9.07 -22.06 -11.55
C ARG A 184 10.49 -21.53 -11.77
N GLY A 185 11.38 -21.65 -10.80
CA GLY A 185 12.73 -21.08 -10.88
C GLY A 185 12.76 -19.55 -10.78
N LEU A 186 11.73 -18.93 -10.20
CA LEU A 186 11.70 -17.50 -9.99
C LEU A 186 12.62 -17.13 -8.82
N LEU A 187 13.66 -16.36 -9.08
CA LEU A 187 14.69 -15.98 -8.08
C LEU A 187 14.14 -15.16 -6.92
N VAL A 188 12.94 -14.62 -7.06
CA VAL A 188 12.24 -13.83 -6.04
C VAL A 188 11.45 -14.68 -5.02
N ALA A 189 11.51 -16.03 -5.10
CA ALA A 189 10.75 -16.93 -4.23
C ALA A 189 10.99 -16.68 -2.73
N ASP A 190 12.26 -16.42 -2.35
CA ASP A 190 12.67 -16.18 -0.96
C ASP A 190 12.72 -14.69 -0.59
N LYS A 191 12.39 -13.79 -1.53
CA LYS A 191 12.38 -12.36 -1.27
C LYS A 191 11.37 -12.02 -0.16
N PRO A 192 11.77 -11.23 0.86
CA PRO A 192 10.84 -10.79 1.90
C PRO A 192 9.65 -10.05 1.32
N ASP A 193 8.50 -10.13 2.00
CA ASP A 193 7.34 -9.32 1.63
C ASP A 193 7.66 -7.84 1.84
N SER A 194 7.11 -7.00 0.97
CA SER A 194 7.14 -5.55 1.18
C SER A 194 6.31 -5.23 2.43
N HIS A 195 6.92 -4.54 3.36
CA HIS A 195 6.28 -4.03 4.57
C HIS A 195 6.37 -2.51 4.55
N ASP A 196 5.42 -1.87 5.21
CA ASP A 196 5.38 -0.42 5.37
C ASP A 196 5.09 0.38 4.07
N ILE A 197 5.19 1.68 4.17
CA ILE A 197 4.91 2.62 3.09
C ILE A 197 6.09 2.58 2.09
N CYS A 198 5.80 2.25 0.85
CA CYS A 198 6.81 1.93 -0.16
C CYS A 198 7.79 3.08 -0.51
N PHE A 199 7.41 4.33 -0.23
CA PHE A 199 8.25 5.51 -0.48
C PHE A 199 8.97 6.04 0.78
N ILE A 200 8.83 5.36 1.92
CA ILE A 200 9.54 5.65 3.17
C ILE A 200 10.47 4.47 3.48
N ALA A 201 11.73 4.63 3.12
CA ALA A 201 12.68 3.52 3.04
C ALA A 201 13.09 2.93 4.41
N ASP A 202 13.11 3.73 5.46
CA ASP A 202 13.57 3.37 6.81
C ASP A 202 12.43 3.05 7.78
N GLY A 203 11.17 3.27 7.36
CA GLY A 203 9.98 3.10 8.19
C GLY A 203 9.79 4.21 9.24
N ASP A 204 10.63 5.26 9.24
CA ASP A 204 10.42 6.44 10.09
C ASP A 204 9.45 7.42 9.43
N ASN A 205 8.17 7.10 9.48
CA ASN A 205 7.12 7.95 8.91
C ASN A 205 7.13 9.35 9.53
N ALA A 206 7.36 9.47 10.83
CA ALA A 206 7.34 10.75 11.52
C ALA A 206 8.54 11.63 11.15
N GLY A 207 9.74 11.07 11.06
CA GLY A 207 10.94 11.76 10.60
C GLY A 207 10.81 12.21 9.15
N TRP A 208 10.35 11.31 8.29
CA TRP A 208 10.11 11.58 6.88
C TRP A 208 9.09 12.70 6.68
N LEU A 209 7.94 12.67 7.39
CA LEU A 209 6.92 13.70 7.31
C LEU A 209 7.44 15.06 7.78
N ARG A 210 8.18 15.11 8.89
CA ARG A 210 8.80 16.36 9.36
C ARG A 210 9.75 16.95 8.33
N GLU A 211 10.60 16.12 7.73
CA GLU A 211 11.53 16.57 6.66
C GLU A 211 10.77 17.11 5.44
N LYS A 212 9.77 16.39 4.95
CA LYS A 212 9.07 16.74 3.71
C LYS A 212 8.07 17.86 3.86
N LEU A 213 7.38 17.94 4.96
CA LEU A 213 6.44 19.03 5.24
C LEU A 213 7.17 20.34 5.56
N GLY A 214 8.34 20.28 6.22
CA GLY A 214 9.06 21.48 6.63
C GLY A 214 8.16 22.45 7.39
N ASP A 215 8.03 23.68 6.91
CA ASP A 215 7.17 24.72 7.52
C ASP A 215 5.66 24.42 7.43
N ARG A 216 5.24 23.48 6.58
CA ARG A 216 3.84 23.02 6.49
C ARG A 216 3.49 22.02 7.59
N ALA A 217 4.47 21.47 8.29
CA ALA A 217 4.21 20.56 9.39
C ALA A 217 3.47 21.32 10.51
N PRO A 218 2.40 20.75 11.09
CA PRO A 218 1.86 21.29 12.32
C PRO A 218 2.90 21.08 13.45
N ASN A 219 3.82 22.05 13.54
CA ASN A 219 4.96 22.04 14.46
C ASN A 219 4.59 22.46 15.88
N HIS A 220 3.31 22.43 16.21
CA HIS A 220 2.88 22.77 17.55
C HIS A 220 2.95 21.51 18.41
N GLY A 221 3.88 21.52 19.36
CA GLY A 221 3.81 20.65 20.51
C GLY A 221 2.49 20.86 21.21
N GLY A 222 1.99 19.83 21.88
CA GLY A 222 0.72 19.94 22.56
C GLY A 222 0.48 18.82 23.56
N PRO A 223 -0.68 18.85 24.24
CA PRO A 223 -1.02 17.86 25.24
C PRO A 223 -1.51 16.56 24.62
N ILE A 224 -1.16 15.45 25.29
CA ILE A 224 -1.85 14.18 25.11
C ILE A 224 -2.88 14.09 26.23
N VAL A 225 -4.17 14.02 25.86
CA VAL A 225 -5.27 14.03 26.82
C VAL A 225 -6.06 12.73 26.80
N ASP A 226 -6.54 12.32 27.95
CA ASP A 226 -7.52 11.24 28.06
C ASP A 226 -8.88 11.74 27.53
N ASP A 227 -9.45 11.03 26.55
CA ASP A 227 -10.67 11.46 25.89
C ASP A 227 -11.90 11.50 26.80
N ALA A 228 -11.97 10.60 27.79
CA ALA A 228 -13.10 10.51 28.71
C ALA A 228 -13.08 11.58 29.80
N THR A 229 -11.88 11.94 30.29
CA THR A 229 -11.72 12.82 31.45
C THR A 229 -11.22 14.21 31.09
N GLY A 230 -10.61 14.37 29.92
CA GLY A 230 -9.90 15.59 29.54
C GLY A 230 -8.58 15.81 30.26
N GLU A 231 -8.13 14.84 31.07
CA GLU A 231 -6.90 14.94 31.81
C GLU A 231 -5.67 14.93 30.92
N VAL A 232 -4.71 15.82 31.18
CA VAL A 232 -3.42 15.82 30.47
C VAL A 232 -2.55 14.67 30.98
N LEU A 233 -2.19 13.76 30.09
CA LEU A 233 -1.40 12.57 30.39
C LEU A 233 0.07 12.70 30.00
N GLY A 234 0.40 13.66 29.15
CA GLY A 234 1.73 13.91 28.64
C GLY A 234 1.75 15.05 27.62
N GLU A 235 2.92 15.28 27.05
CA GLU A 235 3.14 16.29 26.01
C GLU A 235 3.94 15.69 24.85
N HIS A 236 3.82 16.29 23.68
CA HIS A 236 4.55 15.90 22.47
C HIS A 236 5.04 17.13 21.69
N GLU A 237 5.98 16.91 20.78
CA GLU A 237 6.65 17.96 20.00
C GLU A 237 6.00 18.23 18.62
N GLY A 238 4.97 17.47 18.23
CA GLY A 238 4.26 17.63 16.97
C GLY A 238 3.33 16.48 16.66
N THR A 239 2.20 16.79 16.01
CA THR A 239 1.12 15.83 15.75
C THR A 239 1.44 14.82 14.65
N VAL A 240 2.35 15.14 13.72
CA VAL A 240 2.74 14.24 12.60
C VAL A 240 3.37 12.91 13.03
N GLY A 241 3.77 12.81 14.31
CA GLY A 241 4.28 11.57 14.89
C GLY A 241 3.19 10.61 15.37
N PHE A 242 1.92 10.97 15.24
CA PHE A 242 0.79 10.19 15.74
C PHE A 242 -0.08 9.67 14.59
N THR A 243 -0.66 8.51 14.82
CA THR A 243 -1.55 7.83 13.89
C THR A 243 -2.76 7.32 14.65
N ILE A 244 -3.96 7.48 14.13
CA ILE A 244 -5.19 6.95 14.75
C ILE A 244 -5.03 5.45 14.97
N GLY A 245 -5.34 4.96 16.18
CA GLY A 245 -5.14 3.58 16.59
C GLY A 245 -3.73 3.24 17.09
N GLN A 246 -2.80 4.18 17.08
CA GLN A 246 -1.44 3.97 17.61
C GLN A 246 -1.49 3.68 19.12
N ARG A 247 -0.78 2.62 19.54
CA ARG A 247 -0.67 2.23 20.95
C ARG A 247 0.71 2.51 21.54
N ARG A 248 1.77 2.33 20.74
CA ARG A 248 3.16 2.46 21.21
C ARG A 248 3.71 3.83 20.92
N GLY A 249 4.70 4.26 21.73
CA GLY A 249 5.38 5.52 21.50
C GLY A 249 4.64 6.75 21.97
N LEU A 250 3.52 6.60 22.71
CA LEU A 250 2.73 7.73 23.23
C LEU A 250 3.46 8.51 24.33
N ARG A 251 4.50 7.93 24.95
CA ARG A 251 5.30 8.54 26.05
C ARG A 251 4.44 9.00 27.23
N ILE A 252 3.32 8.34 27.46
CA ILE A 252 2.45 8.56 28.63
C ILE A 252 3.10 7.89 29.83
N GLY A 253 3.43 8.68 30.87
CA GLY A 253 4.21 8.21 32.02
C GLY A 253 3.48 7.28 32.99
N ARG A 254 2.17 7.05 32.80
CA ARG A 254 1.34 6.23 33.68
C ARG A 254 0.37 5.31 32.92
N PRO A 255 0.09 4.12 33.44
CA PRO A 255 -0.96 3.26 32.88
C PRO A 255 -2.34 3.88 33.09
N ALA A 256 -3.34 3.40 32.35
CA ALA A 256 -4.74 3.71 32.63
C ALA A 256 -5.16 3.10 33.97
N ASP A 257 -6.15 3.68 34.68
CA ASP A 257 -6.62 3.21 35.97
C ASP A 257 -7.17 1.78 35.92
N ASP A 258 -7.72 1.37 34.77
CA ASP A 258 -8.21 0.01 34.50
C ASP A 258 -7.10 -0.93 33.99
N GLY A 259 -5.84 -0.49 33.92
CA GLY A 259 -4.69 -1.23 33.41
C GLY A 259 -4.70 -1.52 31.91
N ARG A 260 -5.69 -1.03 31.16
CA ARG A 260 -5.80 -1.27 29.73
C ARG A 260 -4.91 -0.33 28.91
N PRO A 261 -4.45 -0.77 27.73
CA PRO A 261 -3.69 0.09 26.82
C PRO A 261 -4.55 1.26 26.33
N ARG A 262 -3.92 2.43 26.21
CA ARG A 262 -4.48 3.58 25.50
C ARG A 262 -4.06 3.57 24.04
N PHE A 263 -4.95 4.10 23.19
CA PHE A 263 -4.79 4.23 21.74
C PHE A 263 -5.10 5.66 21.34
N VAL A 264 -4.44 6.17 20.31
CA VAL A 264 -4.80 7.46 19.71
C VAL A 264 -6.19 7.33 19.09
N LEU A 265 -7.09 8.21 19.52
CA LEU A 265 -8.48 8.27 19.05
C LEU A 265 -8.71 9.43 18.09
N ASP A 266 -8.04 10.56 18.34
CA ASP A 266 -8.19 11.78 17.56
C ASP A 266 -6.93 12.63 17.61
N ILE A 267 -6.70 13.42 16.56
CA ILE A 267 -5.55 14.32 16.41
C ILE A 267 -6.07 15.66 15.92
N GLU A 268 -5.85 16.69 16.71
CA GLU A 268 -6.24 18.06 16.42
C GLU A 268 -5.02 18.90 16.04
N PRO A 269 -4.71 19.06 14.74
CA PRO A 269 -3.44 19.68 14.33
C PRO A 269 -3.33 21.16 14.65
N VAL A 270 -4.45 21.88 14.79
CA VAL A 270 -4.47 23.32 15.09
C VAL A 270 -4.10 23.58 16.53
N SER A 271 -4.70 22.84 17.47
CA SER A 271 -4.39 22.97 18.91
C SER A 271 -3.18 22.14 19.35
N GLY A 272 -2.73 21.21 18.50
CA GLY A 272 -1.74 20.21 18.84
C GLY A 272 -2.24 19.14 19.82
N THR A 273 -3.56 19.01 20.04
CA THR A 273 -4.10 18.06 21.01
C THR A 273 -4.18 16.67 20.41
N VAL A 274 -3.63 15.66 21.11
CA VAL A 274 -3.78 14.24 20.79
C VAL A 274 -4.67 13.59 21.85
N ARG A 275 -5.83 13.05 21.44
CA ARG A 275 -6.77 12.38 22.33
C ARG A 275 -6.48 10.88 22.35
N VAL A 276 -6.45 10.32 23.55
CA VAL A 276 -6.21 8.89 23.73
C VAL A 276 -7.29 8.24 24.60
N GLY A 277 -7.59 6.96 24.34
CA GLY A 277 -8.59 6.21 25.09
C GLY A 277 -8.54 4.71 24.79
N PRO A 278 -9.56 3.94 25.21
CA PRO A 278 -9.62 2.51 25.00
C PRO A 278 -9.84 2.14 23.52
N ARG A 279 -9.43 0.92 23.14
CA ARG A 279 -9.48 0.43 21.76
C ARG A 279 -10.86 0.51 21.11
N GLU A 280 -11.89 0.28 21.88
CA GLU A 280 -13.29 0.25 21.41
C GLU A 280 -13.79 1.60 20.90
N GLN A 281 -13.10 2.67 21.26
CA GLN A 281 -13.40 4.04 20.83
C GLN A 281 -12.60 4.48 19.59
N ILE A 282 -11.71 3.64 19.08
CA ILE A 282 -11.03 3.95 17.81
C ILE A 282 -12.10 4.10 16.75
N GLY A 283 -12.24 5.31 16.23
CA GLY A 283 -13.11 5.60 15.08
C GLY A 283 -12.68 4.79 13.86
N ARG A 284 -13.61 4.57 12.92
CA ARG A 284 -13.24 4.01 11.63
C ARG A 284 -12.30 5.01 10.97
N ALA A 285 -11.13 4.53 10.54
CA ALA A 285 -10.23 5.35 9.75
C ALA A 285 -11.03 5.97 8.60
N HIS A 286 -10.97 7.28 8.48
CA HIS A 286 -11.56 7.95 7.33
C HIS A 286 -10.78 7.49 6.11
N VAL A 287 -11.47 6.76 5.25
CA VAL A 287 -10.98 6.31 3.95
C VAL A 287 -11.13 7.41 2.94
#